data_6ad2e9fdbdb22c1324ea45ac9f3f318d
#
_entry.id   6ad2e9fdbdb22c1324ea45ac9f3f318d
#
_cell.length_a   1.000
_cell.length_b   1.000
_cell.length_c   1.000
_cell.angle_alpha   90.00
_cell.angle_beta   90.00
_cell.angle_gamma   90.00
#
_symmetry.space_group_name_H-M   'P 1'
#
loop_
_entity.id
_entity.type
_entity.pdbx_description
1 polymer ?
#
loop_
_entity_poly.entity_id
_entity_poly.type
_entity_poly.pdbx_seq_one_letter_code
_entity_poly.pdbx_strand_id
1 'polypeptide(L)'
;MGVLIDGKKLAEKLCEEVKSEAAALSRRPCLAAVLVGNDPASQIYVRNKERDCLKCGIDSRRYDLAATTSEAELLRLIAALNADDGVDGILVQLPLPVQVSERAVINAIAPEKDVDAFHPINVGRMVTGEGTLMPCTPAGIMDMLHEYGISPDGKHCVIVGRSNIVGRPMGLMLLNADATVTYCHRRTQDLASFTRQA
;
A
#
# COMPACT_ATOMS: atom_id res chain seq x y z
N MET A 1 11.63 -14.46 26.88
CA MET A 1 11.98 -13.08 26.48
C MET A 1 11.25 -12.78 25.19
N GLY A 2 10.65 -11.57 25.05
CA GLY A 2 10.09 -11.15 23.78
C GLY A 2 11.19 -10.84 22.76
N VAL A 3 10.89 -11.03 21.47
CA VAL A 3 11.77 -10.64 20.35
C VAL A 3 11.32 -9.28 19.84
N LEU A 4 12.26 -8.36 19.64
CA LEU A 4 11.99 -7.07 19.01
C LEU A 4 12.03 -7.25 17.49
N ILE A 5 10.92 -7.00 16.82
CA ILE A 5 10.85 -6.99 15.36
C ILE A 5 11.38 -5.64 14.85
N ASP A 6 12.52 -5.66 14.15
CA ASP A 6 13.18 -4.47 13.61
C ASP A 6 12.78 -4.24 12.14
N GLY A 7 11.67 -3.51 11.94
CA GLY A 7 11.18 -3.18 10.61
C GLY A 7 12.12 -2.26 9.82
N LYS A 8 12.99 -1.47 10.49
CA LYS A 8 13.96 -0.60 9.79
C LYS A 8 15.04 -1.45 9.12
N LYS A 9 15.59 -2.42 9.85
CA LYS A 9 16.59 -3.36 9.32
C LYS A 9 16.02 -4.16 8.15
N LEU A 10 14.78 -4.62 8.27
CA LEU A 10 14.10 -5.32 7.17
C LEU A 10 13.91 -4.42 5.95
N ALA A 11 13.48 -3.16 6.14
CA ALA A 11 13.31 -2.21 5.05
C ALA A 11 14.64 -1.92 4.31
N GLU A 12 15.76 -1.84 5.04
CA GLU A 12 17.10 -1.68 4.45
C GLU A 12 17.48 -2.90 3.59
N LYS A 13 17.22 -4.12 4.07
CA LYS A 13 17.43 -5.37 3.34
C LYS A 13 16.59 -5.41 2.05
N LEU A 14 15.28 -5.18 2.15
CA LEU A 14 14.38 -5.16 1.00
C LEU A 14 14.76 -4.08 -0.02
N CYS A 15 15.22 -2.92 0.42
CA CYS A 15 15.70 -1.87 -0.49
C CYS A 15 16.90 -2.33 -1.33
N GLU A 16 17.84 -3.07 -0.77
CA GLU A 16 18.98 -3.62 -1.53
C GLU A 16 18.56 -4.73 -2.50
N GLU A 17 17.61 -5.58 -2.11
CA GLU A 17 17.03 -6.59 -2.99
C GLU A 17 16.32 -5.93 -4.19
N VAL A 18 15.41 -4.99 -3.95
CA VAL A 18 14.71 -4.23 -5.00
C VAL A 18 15.68 -3.49 -5.92
N LYS A 19 16.75 -2.90 -5.36
CA LYS A 19 17.78 -2.21 -6.14
C LYS A 19 18.52 -3.16 -7.09
N SER A 20 18.81 -4.37 -6.62
CA SER A 20 19.42 -5.41 -7.45
C SER A 20 18.49 -5.85 -8.58
N GLU A 21 17.20 -6.05 -8.29
CA GLU A 21 16.19 -6.41 -9.29
C GLU A 21 15.96 -5.28 -10.30
N ALA A 22 15.83 -4.03 -9.83
CA ALA A 22 15.67 -2.87 -10.68
C ALA A 22 16.86 -2.67 -11.65
N ALA A 23 18.08 -2.97 -11.19
CA ALA A 23 19.28 -2.89 -12.02
C ALA A 23 19.34 -3.95 -13.13
N ALA A 24 18.61 -5.06 -12.98
CA ALA A 24 18.52 -6.13 -13.97
C ALA A 24 17.49 -5.86 -15.08
N LEU A 25 16.64 -4.84 -14.91
CA LEU A 25 15.64 -4.47 -15.90
C LEU A 25 16.25 -3.70 -17.07
N SER A 26 15.60 -3.75 -18.22
CA SER A 26 16.04 -3.02 -19.44
C SER A 26 15.98 -1.50 -19.30
N ARG A 27 15.15 -0.99 -18.40
CA ARG A 27 15.06 0.41 -17.98
C ARG A 27 14.72 0.49 -16.49
N ARG A 28 15.01 1.63 -15.89
CA ARG A 28 14.56 1.87 -14.50
C ARG A 28 13.04 1.94 -14.42
N PRO A 29 12.41 1.27 -13.44
CA PRO A 29 11.00 1.49 -13.16
C PRO A 29 10.74 2.93 -12.73
N CYS A 30 9.55 3.44 -13.00
CA CYS A 30 9.17 4.81 -12.68
C CYS A 30 7.87 4.87 -11.89
N LEU A 31 7.91 5.48 -10.71
CA LEU A 31 6.75 5.79 -9.89
C LEU A 31 6.30 7.23 -10.11
N ALA A 32 5.05 7.44 -10.51
CA ALA A 32 4.39 8.74 -10.49
C ALA A 32 3.69 8.95 -9.14
N ALA A 33 4.18 9.89 -8.34
CA ALA A 33 3.62 10.25 -7.04
C ALA A 33 2.86 11.58 -7.15
N VAL A 34 1.54 11.55 -6.93
CA VAL A 34 0.65 12.71 -7.03
C VAL A 34 0.26 13.16 -5.62
N LEU A 35 0.49 14.43 -5.32
CA LEU A 35 0.08 15.08 -4.08
C LEU A 35 -0.89 16.22 -4.41
N VAL A 36 -2.05 16.24 -3.74
CA VAL A 36 -3.03 17.31 -3.90
C VAL A 36 -3.18 18.09 -2.60
N GLY A 37 -2.81 19.35 -2.63
CA GLY A 37 -2.84 20.22 -1.47
C GLY A 37 -1.53 20.25 -0.68
N ASN A 38 -1.59 20.84 0.53
CA ASN A 38 -0.41 21.19 1.31
C ASN A 38 -0.39 20.52 2.71
N ASP A 39 -1.04 19.36 2.86
CA ASP A 39 -1.00 18.64 4.14
C ASP A 39 0.46 18.28 4.51
N PRO A 40 0.96 18.73 5.68
CA PRO A 40 2.37 18.54 6.04
C PRO A 40 2.77 17.07 6.18
N ALA A 41 1.86 16.21 6.67
CA ALA A 41 2.12 14.78 6.82
C ALA A 41 2.27 14.12 5.45
N SER A 42 1.34 14.41 4.52
CA SER A 42 1.37 13.91 3.15
C SER A 42 2.64 14.34 2.40
N GLN A 43 3.11 15.58 2.60
CA GLN A 43 4.37 16.06 2.03
C GLN A 43 5.58 15.26 2.52
N ILE A 44 5.61 14.94 3.82
CA ILE A 44 6.69 14.13 4.40
C ILE A 44 6.67 12.71 3.80
N TYR A 45 5.49 12.10 3.67
CA TYR A 45 5.34 10.76 3.10
C TYR A 45 5.80 10.71 1.63
N VAL A 46 5.36 11.65 0.80
CA VAL A 46 5.76 11.71 -0.62
C VAL A 46 7.27 11.93 -0.75
N ARG A 47 7.86 12.83 0.03
CA ARG A 47 9.32 13.06 0.04
C ARG A 47 10.11 11.83 0.46
N ASN A 48 9.63 11.11 1.48
CA ASN A 48 10.27 9.87 1.91
C ASN A 48 10.19 8.80 0.81
N LYS A 49 9.03 8.64 0.16
CA LYS A 49 8.85 7.71 -0.96
C LYS A 49 9.79 8.04 -2.11
N GLU A 50 9.88 9.31 -2.52
CA GLU A 50 10.81 9.77 -3.55
C GLU A 50 12.26 9.42 -3.21
N ARG A 51 12.71 9.75 -1.99
CA ARG A 51 14.04 9.41 -1.52
C ARG A 51 14.31 7.90 -1.54
N ASP A 52 13.33 7.11 -1.10
CA ASP A 52 13.49 5.66 -1.00
C ASP A 52 13.41 4.99 -2.39
N CYS A 53 12.60 5.51 -3.32
CA CYS A 53 12.65 5.12 -4.74
C CYS A 53 14.06 5.31 -5.32
N LEU A 54 14.66 6.49 -5.11
CA LEU A 54 16.01 6.78 -5.63
C LEU A 54 17.06 5.82 -5.05
N LYS A 55 16.97 5.46 -3.76
CA LYS A 55 17.88 4.48 -3.14
C LYS A 55 17.73 3.09 -3.77
N CYS A 56 16.49 2.68 -4.09
CA CYS A 56 16.17 1.40 -4.69
C CYS A 56 16.37 1.37 -6.21
N GLY A 57 16.89 2.44 -6.83
CA GLY A 57 17.10 2.49 -8.28
C GLY A 57 15.82 2.67 -9.10
N ILE A 58 14.77 3.19 -8.48
CA ILE A 58 13.48 3.50 -9.11
C ILE A 58 13.42 5.01 -9.38
N ASP A 59 13.05 5.41 -10.59
CA ASP A 59 12.79 6.81 -10.91
C ASP A 59 11.48 7.26 -10.27
N SER A 60 11.43 8.51 -9.82
CA SER A 60 10.23 9.09 -9.21
C SER A 60 9.86 10.38 -9.93
N ARG A 61 8.62 10.44 -10.43
CA ARG A 61 8.04 11.67 -10.98
C ARG A 61 7.01 12.20 -10.01
N ARG A 62 7.27 13.37 -9.46
CA ARG A 62 6.40 14.01 -8.50
C ARG A 62 5.50 15.06 -9.16
N TYR A 63 4.22 15.03 -8.80
CA TYR A 63 3.19 15.96 -9.27
C TYR A 63 2.52 16.62 -8.05
N ASP A 64 2.87 17.89 -7.81
CA ASP A 64 2.26 18.70 -6.73
C ASP A 64 1.13 19.55 -7.32
N LEU A 65 -0.09 19.27 -6.90
CA LEU A 65 -1.29 19.96 -7.34
C LEU A 65 -1.83 20.86 -6.22
N ALA A 66 -2.42 21.99 -6.61
CA ALA A 66 -3.02 22.92 -5.66
C ALA A 66 -4.17 22.26 -4.89
N ALA A 67 -4.42 22.71 -3.64
CA ALA A 67 -5.57 22.23 -2.86
C ALA A 67 -6.94 22.54 -3.52
N THR A 68 -6.96 23.49 -4.44
CA THR A 68 -8.14 23.87 -5.24
C THR A 68 -8.33 23.06 -6.51
N THR A 69 -7.41 22.13 -6.80
CA THR A 69 -7.50 21.27 -7.99
C THR A 69 -8.85 20.55 -8.02
N SER A 70 -9.51 20.62 -9.15
CA SER A 70 -10.78 19.93 -9.36
C SER A 70 -10.58 18.42 -9.59
N GLU A 71 -11.62 17.63 -9.30
CA GLU A 71 -11.64 16.20 -9.61
C GLU A 71 -11.33 15.93 -11.10
N ALA A 72 -11.94 16.70 -12.00
CA ALA A 72 -11.73 16.55 -13.43
C ALA A 72 -10.29 16.81 -13.88
N GLU A 73 -9.58 17.73 -13.25
CA GLU A 73 -8.15 17.97 -13.52
C GLU A 73 -7.29 16.83 -13.04
N LEU A 74 -7.53 16.31 -11.84
CA LEU A 74 -6.80 15.17 -11.29
C LEU A 74 -7.06 13.91 -12.13
N LEU A 75 -8.30 13.64 -12.52
CA LEU A 75 -8.63 12.49 -13.38
C LEU A 75 -7.98 12.58 -14.75
N ARG A 76 -7.86 13.77 -15.33
CA ARG A 76 -7.12 13.97 -16.60
C ARG A 76 -5.62 13.67 -16.44
N LEU A 77 -5.01 14.08 -15.33
CA LEU A 77 -3.62 13.73 -15.04
C LEU A 77 -3.46 12.21 -14.91
N ILE A 78 -4.34 11.55 -14.15
CA ILE A 78 -4.30 10.08 -13.99
C ILE A 78 -4.45 9.37 -15.32
N ALA A 79 -5.37 9.82 -16.19
CA ALA A 79 -5.53 9.25 -17.53
C ALA A 79 -4.25 9.40 -18.38
N ALA A 80 -3.56 10.54 -18.32
CA ALA A 80 -2.28 10.74 -18.99
C ALA A 80 -1.18 9.82 -18.43
N LEU A 81 -1.12 9.63 -17.10
CA LEU A 81 -0.16 8.72 -16.46
C LEU A 81 -0.44 7.25 -16.77
N ASN A 82 -1.72 6.87 -16.86
CA ASN A 82 -2.09 5.53 -17.32
C ASN A 82 -1.59 5.23 -18.73
N ALA A 83 -1.65 6.22 -19.62
CA ALA A 83 -1.24 6.10 -21.03
C ALA A 83 0.27 6.27 -21.26
N ASP A 84 1.03 6.69 -20.25
CA ASP A 84 2.48 6.87 -20.34
C ASP A 84 3.21 5.54 -20.09
N ASP A 85 3.80 4.94 -21.13
CA ASP A 85 4.61 3.71 -21.04
C ASP A 85 5.89 3.92 -20.20
N GLY A 86 6.29 5.15 -19.96
CA GLY A 86 7.42 5.50 -19.08
C GLY A 86 7.04 5.55 -17.58
N VAL A 87 5.78 5.27 -17.22
CA VAL A 87 5.28 5.20 -15.83
C VAL A 87 4.81 3.79 -15.55
N ASP A 88 5.43 3.14 -14.59
CA ASP A 88 5.10 1.75 -14.19
C ASP A 88 4.13 1.70 -13.01
N GLY A 89 4.15 2.71 -12.15
CA GLY A 89 3.28 2.79 -10.99
C GLY A 89 2.75 4.20 -10.77
N ILE A 90 1.52 4.28 -10.27
CA ILE A 90 0.84 5.54 -9.92
C ILE A 90 0.43 5.47 -8.47
N LEU A 91 0.82 6.50 -7.71
CA LEU A 91 0.44 6.70 -6.33
C LEU A 91 -0.23 8.06 -6.19
N VAL A 92 -1.47 8.10 -5.73
CA VAL A 92 -2.14 9.33 -5.35
C VAL A 92 -2.24 9.39 -3.84
N GLN A 93 -1.48 10.31 -3.24
CA GLN A 93 -1.37 10.39 -1.78
C GLN A 93 -2.70 10.81 -1.15
N LEU A 94 -3.22 9.95 -0.26
CA LEU A 94 -4.39 10.25 0.57
C LEU A 94 -3.98 10.97 1.87
N PRO A 95 -4.88 11.78 2.48
CA PRO A 95 -6.24 12.09 2.04
C PRO A 95 -6.29 13.13 0.92
N LEU A 96 -7.38 13.14 0.16
CA LEU A 96 -7.65 14.15 -0.88
C LEU A 96 -8.51 15.30 -0.34
N PRO A 97 -8.47 16.51 -0.97
CA PRO A 97 -9.38 17.60 -0.66
C PRO A 97 -10.85 17.21 -0.87
N VAL A 98 -11.74 17.82 -0.09
CA VAL A 98 -13.17 17.44 0.00
C VAL A 98 -13.95 17.49 -1.32
N GLN A 99 -13.49 18.27 -2.30
CA GLN A 99 -14.10 18.36 -3.64
C GLN A 99 -13.71 17.22 -4.57
N VAL A 100 -12.80 16.33 -4.14
CA VAL A 100 -12.30 15.21 -4.94
C VAL A 100 -12.73 13.89 -4.30
N SER A 101 -13.40 13.05 -5.05
CA SER A 101 -13.80 11.72 -4.58
C SER A 101 -12.61 10.75 -4.61
N GLU A 102 -12.14 10.29 -3.44
CA GLU A 102 -11.10 9.25 -3.35
C GLU A 102 -11.48 8.01 -4.16
N ARG A 103 -12.76 7.63 -4.14
CA ARG A 103 -13.26 6.48 -4.89
C ARG A 103 -13.13 6.68 -6.41
N ALA A 104 -13.45 7.88 -6.92
CA ALA A 104 -13.31 8.18 -8.33
C ALA A 104 -11.84 8.11 -8.77
N VAL A 105 -10.95 8.65 -7.94
CA VAL A 105 -9.50 8.64 -8.16
C VAL A 105 -8.94 7.22 -8.17
N ILE A 106 -9.25 6.42 -7.15
CA ILE A 106 -8.81 5.00 -7.06
C ILE A 106 -9.27 4.23 -8.29
N ASN A 107 -10.55 4.38 -8.70
CA ASN A 107 -11.09 3.67 -9.86
C ASN A 107 -10.53 4.15 -11.21
N ALA A 108 -9.91 5.33 -11.26
CA ALA A 108 -9.33 5.87 -12.49
C ALA A 108 -7.89 5.40 -12.73
N ILE A 109 -7.20 4.94 -11.70
CA ILE A 109 -5.85 4.35 -11.83
C ILE A 109 -5.98 3.00 -12.52
N ALA A 110 -5.16 2.74 -13.54
CA ALA A 110 -5.10 1.42 -14.17
C ALA A 110 -4.68 0.36 -13.14
N PRO A 111 -5.40 -0.75 -13.01
CA PRO A 111 -5.13 -1.75 -11.97
C PRO A 111 -3.69 -2.26 -11.94
N GLU A 112 -3.04 -2.35 -13.10
CA GLU A 112 -1.65 -2.77 -13.25
C GLU A 112 -0.63 -1.71 -12.80
N LYS A 113 -1.06 -0.43 -12.67
CA LYS A 113 -0.24 0.68 -12.18
C LYS A 113 -0.62 1.14 -10.77
N ASP A 114 -1.64 0.53 -10.14
CA ASP A 114 -2.11 0.83 -8.79
C ASP A 114 -1.19 0.21 -7.73
N VAL A 115 -0.11 0.90 -7.41
CA VAL A 115 0.91 0.40 -6.46
C VAL A 115 0.44 0.30 -5.00
N ASP A 116 -0.66 0.96 -4.64
CA ASP A 116 -1.27 0.83 -3.32
C ASP A 116 -2.27 -0.35 -3.24
N ALA A 117 -2.63 -0.94 -4.38
CA ALA A 117 -3.58 -2.05 -4.53
C ALA A 117 -4.97 -1.76 -3.93
N PHE A 118 -5.44 -0.51 -4.06
CA PHE A 118 -6.75 -0.08 -3.56
C PHE A 118 -7.85 -0.21 -4.61
N HIS A 119 -7.48 -0.36 -5.88
CA HIS A 119 -8.45 -0.55 -6.97
C HIS A 119 -9.29 -1.81 -6.74
N PRO A 120 -10.63 -1.77 -6.94
CA PRO A 120 -11.51 -2.92 -6.70
C PRO A 120 -11.09 -4.21 -7.40
N ILE A 121 -10.47 -4.12 -8.57
CA ILE A 121 -9.92 -5.29 -9.29
C ILE A 121 -8.77 -5.91 -8.49
N ASN A 122 -7.84 -5.13 -7.97
CA ASN A 122 -6.72 -5.64 -7.17
C ASN A 122 -7.20 -6.20 -5.82
N VAL A 123 -8.18 -5.55 -5.20
CA VAL A 123 -8.84 -6.08 -4.01
C VAL A 123 -9.54 -7.41 -4.31
N GLY A 124 -10.23 -7.53 -5.46
CA GLY A 124 -10.85 -8.78 -5.90
C GLY A 124 -9.83 -9.90 -6.12
N ARG A 125 -8.72 -9.60 -6.80
CA ARG A 125 -7.61 -10.55 -6.99
C ARG A 125 -7.00 -11.00 -5.65
N MET A 126 -6.88 -10.09 -4.69
CA MET A 126 -6.40 -10.45 -3.34
C MET A 126 -7.37 -11.42 -2.65
N VAL A 127 -8.69 -11.24 -2.79
CA VAL A 127 -9.71 -12.14 -2.23
C VAL A 127 -9.59 -13.54 -2.84
N THR A 128 -9.33 -13.64 -4.16
CA THR A 128 -9.19 -14.93 -4.87
C THR A 128 -7.80 -15.56 -4.72
N GLY A 129 -6.85 -14.90 -4.06
CA GLY A 129 -5.48 -15.38 -3.93
C GLY A 129 -4.62 -15.17 -5.19
N GLU A 130 -5.13 -14.44 -6.20
CA GLU A 130 -4.44 -14.17 -7.46
C GLU A 130 -3.75 -12.80 -7.50
N GLY A 131 -3.73 -12.09 -6.36
CA GLY A 131 -3.17 -10.75 -6.26
C GLY A 131 -1.65 -10.72 -6.41
N THR A 132 -1.15 -9.87 -7.31
CA THR A 132 0.27 -9.58 -7.49
C THR A 132 0.67 -8.27 -6.82
N LEU A 133 -0.25 -7.30 -6.76
CA LEU A 133 -0.08 -6.04 -6.04
C LEU A 133 -0.82 -6.12 -4.71
N MET A 134 -0.14 -5.76 -3.62
CA MET A 134 -0.67 -5.79 -2.26
C MET A 134 -0.50 -4.43 -1.59
N PRO A 135 -1.46 -4.01 -0.73
CA PRO A 135 -1.29 -2.78 0.03
C PRO A 135 -0.02 -2.82 0.89
N CYS A 136 0.82 -1.78 0.80
CA CYS A 136 2.17 -1.79 1.35
C CYS A 136 2.22 -2.05 2.86
N THR A 137 1.30 -1.50 3.67
CA THR A 137 1.31 -1.71 5.13
C THR A 137 1.03 -3.16 5.51
N PRO A 138 -0.05 -3.83 5.02
CA PRO A 138 -0.24 -5.25 5.23
C PRO A 138 0.89 -6.11 4.69
N ALA A 139 1.40 -5.83 3.49
CA ALA A 139 2.52 -6.57 2.91
C ALA A 139 3.76 -6.50 3.80
N GLY A 140 4.15 -5.30 4.25
CA GLY A 140 5.29 -5.14 5.15
C GLY A 140 5.10 -5.84 6.51
N ILE A 141 3.86 -5.98 7.00
CA ILE A 141 3.58 -6.79 8.20
C ILE A 141 3.82 -8.28 7.91
N MET A 142 3.36 -8.78 6.75
CA MET A 142 3.61 -10.17 6.37
C MET A 142 5.10 -10.45 6.19
N ASP A 143 5.85 -9.52 5.58
CA ASP A 143 7.30 -9.62 5.44
C ASP A 143 8.00 -9.67 6.80
N MET A 144 7.57 -8.85 7.77
CA MET A 144 8.08 -8.90 9.14
C MET A 144 7.79 -10.25 9.81
N LEU A 145 6.58 -10.79 9.67
CA LEU A 145 6.24 -12.11 10.21
C LEU A 145 7.14 -13.19 9.60
N HIS A 146 7.31 -13.17 8.29
CA HIS A 146 8.16 -14.11 7.57
C HIS A 146 9.65 -14.01 7.99
N GLU A 147 10.22 -12.80 8.05
CA GLU A 147 11.63 -12.58 8.43
C GLU A 147 11.94 -13.09 9.83
N TYR A 148 10.96 -13.05 10.74
CA TYR A 148 11.12 -13.52 12.12
C TYR A 148 10.61 -14.95 12.35
N GLY A 149 10.28 -15.68 11.29
CA GLY A 149 9.82 -17.07 11.36
C GLY A 149 8.48 -17.26 12.07
N ILE A 150 7.63 -16.22 12.05
CA ILE A 150 6.29 -16.25 12.65
C ILE A 150 5.29 -16.68 11.57
N SER A 151 4.94 -17.96 11.55
CA SER A 151 3.93 -18.49 10.62
C SER A 151 2.52 -18.18 11.11
N PRO A 152 1.65 -17.59 10.28
CA PRO A 152 0.23 -17.46 10.56
C PRO A 152 -0.56 -18.74 10.34
N ASP A 153 0.00 -19.75 9.66
CA ASP A 153 -0.63 -21.03 9.35
C ASP A 153 -1.20 -21.71 10.61
N GLY A 154 -2.48 -22.01 10.57
CA GLY A 154 -3.25 -22.61 11.67
C GLY A 154 -3.43 -21.71 12.90
N LYS A 155 -2.99 -20.43 12.87
CA LYS A 155 -3.11 -19.51 14.00
C LYS A 155 -4.43 -18.74 13.94
N HIS A 156 -4.91 -18.33 15.13
CA HIS A 156 -6.02 -17.40 15.23
C HIS A 156 -5.48 -15.97 15.28
N CYS A 157 -5.83 -15.18 14.27
CA CYS A 157 -5.40 -13.79 14.13
C CYS A 157 -6.60 -12.85 14.36
N VAL A 158 -6.44 -11.90 15.25
CA VAL A 158 -7.47 -10.88 15.56
C VAL A 158 -7.03 -9.53 15.00
N ILE A 159 -7.78 -9.02 14.03
CA ILE A 159 -7.56 -7.71 13.41
C ILE A 159 -8.43 -6.67 14.10
N VAL A 160 -7.80 -5.68 14.74
CA VAL A 160 -8.50 -4.55 15.36
C VAL A 160 -8.52 -3.37 14.39
N GLY A 161 -9.51 -3.35 13.53
CA GLY A 161 -9.70 -2.38 12.46
C GLY A 161 -10.29 -3.02 11.21
N ARG A 162 -10.98 -2.21 10.38
CA ARG A 162 -11.58 -2.69 9.14
C ARG A 162 -11.52 -1.66 8.00
N SER A 163 -10.45 -0.85 8.00
CA SER A 163 -10.23 0.07 6.89
C SER A 163 -9.98 -0.70 5.58
N ASN A 164 -10.34 -0.08 4.46
CA ASN A 164 -10.10 -0.69 3.14
C ASN A 164 -8.61 -0.73 2.77
N ILE A 165 -7.81 0.13 3.40
CA ILE A 165 -6.39 0.31 3.08
C ILE A 165 -5.44 -0.52 3.97
N VAL A 166 -5.89 -0.98 5.15
CA VAL A 166 -5.06 -1.77 6.08
C VAL A 166 -5.82 -2.96 6.65
N GLY A 167 -6.91 -2.73 7.41
CA GLY A 167 -7.53 -3.78 8.22
C GLY A 167 -8.08 -4.93 7.38
N ARG A 168 -8.86 -4.64 6.35
CA ARG A 168 -9.42 -5.66 5.45
C ARG A 168 -8.33 -6.39 4.67
N PRO A 169 -7.39 -5.70 4.00
CA PRO A 169 -6.30 -6.37 3.32
C PRO A 169 -5.45 -7.24 4.24
N MET A 170 -5.13 -6.77 5.45
CA MET A 170 -4.34 -7.54 6.41
C MET A 170 -4.99 -8.89 6.72
N GLY A 171 -6.28 -8.89 7.01
CA GLY A 171 -6.96 -10.15 7.31
C GLY A 171 -7.12 -11.06 6.10
N LEU A 172 -7.27 -10.51 4.88
CA LEU A 172 -7.27 -11.30 3.65
C LEU A 172 -5.90 -11.96 3.40
N MET A 173 -4.80 -11.22 3.60
CA MET A 173 -3.45 -11.76 3.46
C MET A 173 -3.17 -12.85 4.50
N LEU A 174 -3.61 -12.68 5.74
CA LEU A 174 -3.50 -13.71 6.78
C LEU A 174 -4.37 -14.93 6.46
N LEU A 175 -5.59 -14.73 5.94
CA LEU A 175 -6.46 -15.82 5.52
C LEU A 175 -5.83 -16.62 4.37
N ASN A 176 -5.23 -15.94 3.38
CA ASN A 176 -4.51 -16.58 2.28
C ASN A 176 -3.23 -17.29 2.73
N ALA A 177 -2.75 -17.00 3.94
CA ALA A 177 -1.65 -17.70 4.62
C ALA A 177 -2.15 -18.69 5.67
N ASP A 178 -3.35 -19.26 5.47
CA ASP A 178 -3.98 -20.33 6.24
C ASP A 178 -4.28 -19.97 7.72
N ALA A 179 -4.40 -18.69 8.04
CA ALA A 179 -4.84 -18.27 9.38
C ALA A 179 -6.37 -18.28 9.52
N THR A 180 -6.85 -18.50 10.73
CA THR A 180 -8.23 -18.17 11.13
C THR A 180 -8.28 -16.70 11.50
N VAL A 181 -9.16 -15.90 10.88
CA VAL A 181 -9.16 -14.45 11.06
C VAL A 181 -10.47 -13.94 11.66
N THR A 182 -10.35 -13.16 12.72
CA THR A 182 -11.46 -12.42 13.32
C THR A 182 -11.25 -10.91 13.12
N TYR A 183 -12.27 -10.22 12.56
CA TYR A 183 -12.26 -8.77 12.46
C TYR A 183 -13.03 -8.11 13.59
N CYS A 184 -12.35 -7.26 14.36
CA CYS A 184 -12.92 -6.38 15.37
C CYS A 184 -12.89 -4.92 14.91
N HIS A 185 -13.83 -4.13 15.37
CA HIS A 185 -13.92 -2.73 15.01
C HIS A 185 -14.63 -1.90 16.12
N ARG A 186 -14.74 -0.58 15.95
CA ARG A 186 -15.32 0.34 16.95
C ARG A 186 -16.72 -0.02 17.48
N ARG A 187 -17.45 -0.92 16.82
CA ARG A 187 -18.76 -1.40 17.26
C ARG A 187 -18.71 -2.82 17.84
N THR A 188 -17.52 -3.44 17.91
CA THR A 188 -17.35 -4.75 18.52
C THR A 188 -17.58 -4.62 20.02
N GLN A 189 -18.53 -5.39 20.53
CA GLN A 189 -18.76 -5.49 21.98
C GLN A 189 -17.72 -6.41 22.58
N ASP A 190 -17.29 -6.12 23.81
CA ASP A 190 -16.26 -6.87 24.53
C ASP A 190 -15.04 -7.23 23.67
N LEU A 191 -14.38 -6.20 23.12
CA LEU A 191 -13.18 -6.36 22.28
C LEU A 191 -12.12 -7.25 22.96
N ALA A 192 -12.00 -7.17 24.28
CA ALA A 192 -11.02 -7.92 25.04
C ALA A 192 -11.25 -9.44 24.98
N SER A 193 -12.51 -9.91 24.86
CA SER A 193 -12.80 -11.34 24.71
C SER A 193 -12.24 -11.93 23.41
N PHE A 194 -12.24 -11.12 22.33
CA PHE A 194 -11.67 -11.54 21.06
C PHE A 194 -10.14 -11.49 21.07
N THR A 195 -9.55 -10.38 21.54
CA THR A 195 -8.09 -10.21 21.53
C THR A 195 -7.34 -11.15 22.45
N ARG A 196 -8.00 -11.71 23.48
CA ARG A 196 -7.39 -12.76 24.32
C ARG A 196 -7.34 -14.14 23.67
N GLN A 197 -8.03 -14.33 22.55
CA GLN A 197 -8.06 -15.59 21.82
C GLN A 197 -6.98 -15.65 20.71
N ALA A 198 -6.28 -14.53 20.47
CA ALA A 198 -5.22 -14.44 19.48
C ALA A 198 -3.92 -15.05 19.97
#